data_4e1479381f30b8f7a184d78d719689e2
#
_entry.id   4e1479381f30b8f7a184d78d719689e2
#
_cell.length_a   1.000
_cell.length_b   1.000
_cell.length_c   1.000
_cell.angle_alpha   90.00
_cell.angle_beta   90.00
_cell.angle_gamma   90.00
#
_symmetry.space_group_name_H-M   'P 1'
#
loop_
_entity.id
_entity.type
_entity.pdbx_description
1 polymer ?
#
loop_
_entity_poly.entity_id
_entity_poly.type
_entity_poly.pdbx_seq_one_letter_code
_entity_poly.pdbx_strand_id
1 'polypeptide(L)'
;PVYQANALVQVEEKKGGMAALGGMAEMSEMLGGTSKAVTEIELLKSRAVLGKAVENLKLDLIIEPNYFPLIGHFLSRRFEPTSPNELAPPLLGLNSYSSGGEKLDIFQLEVPDDYLGDSLTLRAEGNGAFTLLNNDDETLVSGQAGEKVEQNGFKVQVATLNANAGALFSVTKQRRLNTILQYQED
;
A
#
# COMPACT_ATOMS: atom_id res chain seq x y z
N PRO A 1 5.61 13.84 -26.48
CA PRO A 1 5.18 12.78 -25.61
C PRO A 1 4.33 11.79 -26.40
N VAL A 2 4.67 10.50 -26.32
CA VAL A 2 3.90 9.42 -26.94
C VAL A 2 2.99 8.87 -25.85
N TYR A 3 1.67 8.90 -26.09
CA TYR A 3 0.69 8.34 -25.17
C TYR A 3 0.22 6.99 -25.72
N GLN A 4 0.20 5.96 -24.87
CA GLN A 4 -0.38 4.66 -25.18
C GLN A 4 -1.64 4.48 -24.37
N ALA A 5 -2.76 4.20 -25.03
CA ALA A 5 -4.03 3.88 -24.36
C ALA A 5 -4.40 2.43 -24.66
N ASN A 6 -4.74 1.67 -23.64
CA ASN A 6 -5.20 0.29 -23.75
C ASN A 6 -6.65 0.21 -23.25
N ALA A 7 -7.49 -0.54 -23.94
CA ALA A 7 -8.85 -0.83 -23.51
C ALA A 7 -9.09 -2.34 -23.56
N LEU A 8 -9.65 -2.89 -22.48
CA LEU A 8 -10.13 -4.26 -22.42
C LEU A 8 -11.66 -4.26 -22.60
N VAL A 9 -12.16 -4.99 -23.59
CA VAL A 9 -13.59 -5.12 -23.85
C VAL A 9 -13.97 -6.58 -23.65
N GLN A 10 -14.84 -6.85 -22.68
CA GLN A 10 -15.48 -8.17 -22.52
C GLN A 10 -16.75 -8.22 -23.36
N VAL A 11 -16.81 -9.18 -24.26
CA VAL A 11 -18.03 -9.50 -25.02
C VAL A 11 -18.73 -10.66 -24.33
N GLU A 12 -19.90 -10.40 -23.74
CA GLU A 12 -20.77 -11.45 -23.20
C GLU A 12 -21.70 -11.95 -24.30
N GLU A 13 -21.57 -13.20 -24.65
CA GLU A 13 -22.59 -13.88 -25.49
C GLU A 13 -23.86 -14.12 -24.66
N LYS A 14 -24.86 -13.31 -24.90
CA LYS A 14 -26.19 -13.56 -24.36
C LYS A 14 -26.72 -14.87 -24.96
N LYS A 15 -26.77 -15.95 -24.20
CA LYS A 15 -27.39 -17.21 -24.56
C LYS A 15 -28.91 -16.96 -24.80
N GLY A 16 -29.24 -16.48 -25.98
CA GLY A 16 -30.61 -16.49 -26.52
C GLY A 16 -30.89 -17.89 -26.99
N GLY A 17 -31.82 -18.54 -26.33
CA GLY A 17 -32.49 -19.79 -26.58
C GLY A 17 -32.20 -20.54 -27.87
N MET A 18 -31.19 -21.40 -27.87
CA MET A 18 -31.13 -22.54 -28.77
C MET A 18 -30.38 -23.68 -28.07
N ALA A 19 -31.11 -24.39 -27.24
CA ALA A 19 -30.64 -25.59 -26.50
C ALA A 19 -30.48 -26.83 -27.42
N ALA A 20 -30.21 -26.65 -28.71
CA ALA A 20 -30.20 -27.76 -29.68
C ALA A 20 -28.83 -28.09 -30.27
N LEU A 21 -27.74 -27.45 -29.85
CA LEU A 21 -26.40 -27.74 -30.38
C LEU A 21 -25.35 -27.89 -29.25
N GLY A 22 -25.67 -28.73 -28.24
CA GLY A 22 -24.80 -29.03 -27.12
C GLY A 22 -23.46 -29.68 -27.49
N GLY A 23 -23.20 -29.99 -28.75
CA GLY A 23 -21.92 -30.53 -29.23
C GLY A 23 -20.98 -29.50 -29.85
N MET A 24 -21.41 -28.26 -30.14
CA MET A 24 -20.57 -27.27 -30.78
C MET A 24 -19.81 -26.38 -29.75
N ALA A 25 -20.27 -26.31 -28.52
CA ALA A 25 -19.57 -25.57 -27.47
C ALA A 25 -18.29 -26.30 -27.02
N GLU A 26 -18.32 -27.62 -26.88
CA GLU A 26 -17.15 -28.43 -26.58
C GLU A 26 -16.12 -28.46 -27.72
N MET A 27 -16.60 -28.41 -28.97
CA MET A 27 -15.77 -28.37 -30.16
C MET A 27 -15.10 -26.99 -30.39
N SER A 28 -15.73 -25.91 -29.91
CA SER A 28 -15.16 -24.55 -29.92
C SER A 28 -14.02 -24.40 -28.93
N GLU A 29 -14.08 -25.05 -27.76
CA GLU A 29 -12.97 -25.11 -26.81
C GLU A 29 -11.78 -25.92 -27.36
N MET A 30 -12.06 -26.94 -28.19
CA MET A 30 -11.03 -27.77 -28.82
C MET A 30 -10.34 -27.10 -30.02
N LEU A 31 -10.98 -26.09 -30.63
CA LEU A 31 -10.52 -25.36 -31.82
C LEU A 31 -9.84 -24.01 -31.49
N GLY A 32 -9.38 -23.80 -30.25
CA GLY A 32 -8.56 -22.64 -29.87
C GLY A 32 -9.34 -21.43 -29.35
N GLY A 33 -10.55 -21.63 -28.87
CA GLY A 33 -11.21 -20.65 -28.02
C GLY A 33 -10.42 -20.45 -26.75
N THR A 34 -10.07 -19.21 -26.43
CA THR A 34 -9.46 -18.86 -25.13
C THR A 34 -10.33 -19.44 -24.02
N SER A 35 -9.72 -20.31 -23.19
CA SER A 35 -10.47 -20.97 -22.11
C SER A 35 -11.09 -19.89 -21.21
N LYS A 36 -12.27 -20.16 -20.69
CA LYS A 36 -12.98 -19.27 -19.78
C LYS A 36 -12.08 -18.79 -18.63
N ALA A 37 -11.17 -19.67 -18.18
CA ALA A 37 -10.17 -19.38 -17.17
C ALA A 37 -9.17 -18.30 -17.63
N VAL A 38 -8.74 -18.32 -18.89
CA VAL A 38 -7.81 -17.29 -19.44
C VAL A 38 -8.48 -15.93 -19.47
N THR A 39 -9.74 -15.87 -19.92
CA THR A 39 -10.53 -14.63 -19.92
C THR A 39 -10.72 -14.09 -18.50
N GLU A 40 -11.00 -14.96 -17.53
CA GLU A 40 -11.15 -14.56 -16.13
C GLU A 40 -9.82 -14.05 -15.53
N ILE A 41 -8.70 -14.67 -15.87
CA ILE A 41 -7.36 -14.21 -15.46
C ILE A 41 -7.06 -12.83 -16.07
N GLU A 42 -7.34 -12.62 -17.35
CA GLU A 42 -7.14 -11.32 -17.99
C GLU A 42 -8.03 -10.22 -17.39
N LEU A 43 -9.27 -10.56 -17.01
CA LEU A 43 -10.15 -9.65 -16.29
C LEU A 43 -9.59 -9.28 -14.92
N LEU A 44 -9.06 -10.26 -14.16
CA LEU A 44 -8.44 -10.01 -12.86
C LEU A 44 -7.19 -9.13 -13.00
N LYS A 45 -6.39 -9.35 -14.05
CA LYS A 45 -5.22 -8.52 -14.38
C LYS A 45 -5.58 -7.16 -15.00
N SER A 46 -6.86 -6.88 -15.21
CA SER A 46 -7.28 -5.61 -15.80
C SER A 46 -6.94 -4.44 -14.89
N ARG A 47 -6.53 -3.31 -15.49
CA ARG A 47 -6.21 -2.07 -14.75
C ARG A 47 -7.36 -1.59 -13.85
N ALA A 48 -8.60 -1.86 -14.24
CA ALA A 48 -9.76 -1.46 -13.45
C ALA A 48 -9.86 -2.25 -12.14
N VAL A 49 -9.68 -3.58 -12.19
CA VAL A 49 -9.71 -4.45 -11.01
C VAL A 49 -8.50 -4.22 -10.13
N LEU A 50 -7.29 -4.24 -10.71
CA LEU A 50 -6.05 -3.97 -9.97
C LEU A 50 -6.03 -2.56 -9.39
N GLY A 51 -6.51 -1.56 -10.12
CA GLY A 51 -6.60 -0.20 -9.62
C GLY A 51 -7.49 -0.07 -8.38
N LYS A 52 -8.61 -0.81 -8.35
CA LYS A 52 -9.47 -0.84 -7.17
C LYS A 52 -8.87 -1.64 -6.01
N ALA A 53 -8.13 -2.71 -6.31
CA ALA A 53 -7.40 -3.47 -5.31
C ALA A 53 -6.29 -2.62 -4.67
N VAL A 54 -5.47 -1.92 -5.48
CA VAL A 54 -4.43 -1.00 -5.02
C VAL A 54 -5.00 0.05 -4.08
N GLU A 55 -6.15 0.65 -4.44
CA GLU A 55 -6.83 1.66 -3.63
C GLU A 55 -7.35 1.08 -2.30
N ASN A 56 -8.07 -0.05 -2.37
CA ASN A 56 -8.70 -0.66 -1.19
C ASN A 56 -7.68 -1.23 -0.21
N LEU A 57 -6.59 -1.80 -0.73
CA LEU A 57 -5.53 -2.43 0.07
C LEU A 57 -4.37 -1.48 0.34
N LYS A 58 -4.42 -0.23 -0.17
CA LYS A 58 -3.37 0.79 -0.02
C LYS A 58 -1.99 0.29 -0.47
N LEU A 59 -1.93 -0.50 -1.54
CA LEU A 59 -0.69 -1.11 -2.03
C LEU A 59 0.31 -0.07 -2.58
N ASP A 60 -0.14 1.15 -2.81
CA ASP A 60 0.66 2.31 -3.21
C ASP A 60 1.29 3.05 -2.02
N LEU A 61 1.07 2.55 -0.79
CA LEU A 61 1.64 3.11 0.44
C LEU A 61 2.59 2.11 1.08
N ILE A 62 3.87 2.47 1.14
CA ILE A 62 4.91 1.68 1.78
C ILE A 62 5.26 2.35 3.11
N ILE A 63 5.20 1.57 4.19
CA ILE A 63 5.53 2.01 5.55
C ILE A 63 6.56 1.07 6.12
N GLU A 64 7.71 1.59 6.50
CA GLU A 64 8.79 0.81 7.10
C GLU A 64 9.27 1.47 8.39
N PRO A 65 9.27 0.75 9.53
CA PRO A 65 9.92 1.25 10.74
C PRO A 65 11.43 1.40 10.52
N ASN A 66 12.02 2.44 11.08
CA ASN A 66 13.48 2.65 11.03
C ASN A 66 14.16 1.70 12.02
N TYR A 67 14.74 0.63 11.51
CA TYR A 67 15.44 -0.35 12.34
C TYR A 67 16.91 -0.02 12.52
N PHE A 68 17.44 -0.38 13.69
CA PHE A 68 18.89 -0.27 13.92
C PHE A 68 19.65 -1.15 12.91
N PRO A 69 20.69 -0.62 12.25
CA PRO A 69 21.45 -1.36 11.24
C PRO A 69 21.94 -2.73 11.76
N LEU A 70 21.87 -3.75 10.89
CA LEU A 70 22.32 -5.12 11.09
C LEU A 70 21.51 -5.95 12.10
N ILE A 71 21.18 -5.43 13.27
CA ILE A 71 20.58 -6.20 14.37
C ILE A 71 19.13 -5.82 14.69
N GLY A 72 18.66 -4.66 14.24
CA GLY A 72 17.32 -4.14 14.58
C GLY A 72 16.20 -5.05 14.15
N HIS A 73 16.24 -5.56 12.92
CA HIS A 73 15.26 -6.54 12.43
C HIS A 73 15.23 -7.85 13.22
N PHE A 74 16.40 -8.31 13.67
CA PHE A 74 16.49 -9.53 14.47
C PHE A 74 15.88 -9.32 15.86
N LEU A 75 16.18 -8.20 16.50
CA LEU A 75 15.68 -7.86 17.82
C LEU A 75 14.16 -7.63 17.82
N SER A 76 13.65 -6.89 16.82
CA SER A 76 12.23 -6.61 16.71
C SER A 76 11.39 -7.89 16.50
N ARG A 77 11.92 -8.88 15.77
CA ARG A 77 11.25 -10.19 15.56
C ARG A 77 11.26 -11.07 16.82
N ARG A 78 12.18 -10.87 17.75
CA ARG A 78 12.23 -11.62 19.02
C ARG A 78 11.39 -10.99 20.11
N PHE A 79 10.94 -9.76 19.92
CA PHE A 79 10.08 -9.10 20.88
C PHE A 79 8.70 -9.74 20.87
N GLU A 80 8.31 -10.34 21.98
CA GLU A 80 6.98 -10.89 22.22
C GLU A 80 6.27 -9.99 23.23
N PRO A 81 5.32 -9.15 22.79
CA PRO A 81 4.60 -8.26 23.70
C PRO A 81 3.72 -9.07 24.64
N THR A 82 3.79 -8.81 25.93
CA THR A 82 2.96 -9.43 26.97
C THR A 82 1.57 -8.79 27.03
N SER A 83 1.46 -7.55 26.53
CA SER A 83 0.21 -6.80 26.48
C SER A 83 0.01 -6.08 25.14
N PRO A 84 -1.26 -5.79 24.75
CA PRO A 84 -1.54 -4.97 23.57
C PRO A 84 -0.85 -3.61 23.69
N ASN A 85 -0.18 -3.19 22.63
CA ASN A 85 0.58 -1.92 22.53
C ASN A 85 1.85 -1.82 23.40
N GLU A 86 2.34 -2.92 23.94
CA GLU A 86 3.65 -2.92 24.59
C GLU A 86 4.75 -2.65 23.59
N LEU A 87 5.68 -1.79 23.95
CA LEU A 87 6.85 -1.42 23.16
C LEU A 87 8.10 -1.99 23.81
N ALA A 88 9.00 -2.50 22.99
CA ALA A 88 10.33 -2.85 23.46
C ALA A 88 11.07 -1.59 23.95
N PRO A 89 11.91 -1.70 24.99
CA PRO A 89 12.75 -0.60 25.41
C PRO A 89 13.69 -0.19 24.25
N PRO A 90 13.95 1.11 24.09
CA PRO A 90 14.84 1.59 23.04
C PRO A 90 16.22 0.96 23.13
N LEU A 91 16.72 0.44 22.01
CA LEU A 91 18.05 -0.12 21.95
C LEU A 91 19.11 0.97 22.25
N LEU A 92 19.94 0.77 23.26
CA LEU A 92 20.97 1.73 23.72
C LEU A 92 20.42 3.13 24.03
N GLY A 93 19.12 3.26 24.32
CA GLY A 93 18.46 4.56 24.55
C GLY A 93 18.22 5.38 23.28
N LEU A 94 18.37 4.79 22.09
CA LEU A 94 18.17 5.46 20.80
C LEU A 94 16.71 5.30 20.36
N ASN A 95 15.87 6.29 20.66
CA ASN A 95 14.44 6.27 20.36
C ASN A 95 14.12 6.36 18.87
N SER A 96 15.05 6.83 18.03
CA SER A 96 14.87 6.94 16.58
C SER A 96 14.79 5.59 15.86
N TYR A 97 15.22 4.53 16.52
CA TYR A 97 15.17 3.18 15.96
C TYR A 97 14.06 2.36 16.61
N SER A 98 13.38 1.58 15.79
CA SER A 98 12.39 0.61 16.23
C SER A 98 13.06 -0.61 16.84
N SER A 99 12.59 -1.00 18.02
CA SER A 99 13.12 -2.12 18.81
C SER A 99 12.15 -3.30 18.90
N GLY A 100 10.85 -3.07 18.65
CA GLY A 100 9.79 -4.08 18.62
C GLY A 100 8.48 -3.56 19.22
N GLY A 101 7.37 -3.97 18.66
CA GLY A 101 6.02 -3.58 19.09
C GLY A 101 5.50 -2.27 18.49
N GLU A 102 6.37 -1.50 17.79
CA GLU A 102 5.95 -0.28 17.10
C GLU A 102 4.95 -0.60 16.00
N LYS A 103 3.89 0.23 15.92
CA LYS A 103 2.84 0.12 14.91
C LYS A 103 2.49 1.50 14.36
N LEU A 104 2.48 1.60 13.06
CA LEU A 104 1.96 2.75 12.32
C LEU A 104 0.96 2.24 11.30
N ASP A 105 -0.28 2.68 11.40
CA ASP A 105 -1.31 2.47 10.38
C ASP A 105 -1.79 3.82 9.89
N ILE A 106 -1.64 4.06 8.59
CA ILE A 106 -2.09 5.27 7.92
C ILE A 106 -3.36 4.95 7.15
N PHE A 107 -4.48 5.54 7.57
CA PHE A 107 -5.76 5.37 6.90
C PHE A 107 -5.79 6.07 5.55
N GLN A 108 -5.26 7.30 5.46
CA GLN A 108 -5.21 8.09 4.23
C GLN A 108 -3.88 8.85 4.17
N LEU A 109 -3.21 8.78 3.03
CA LEU A 109 -2.09 9.63 2.69
C LEU A 109 -2.23 10.10 1.24
N GLU A 110 -2.45 11.39 1.06
CA GLU A 110 -2.34 12.07 -0.23
C GLU A 110 -1.17 13.04 -0.14
N VAL A 111 -0.34 13.04 -1.13
CA VAL A 111 0.85 13.90 -1.23
C VAL A 111 0.79 14.69 -2.53
N PRO A 112 1.37 15.89 -2.62
CA PRO A 112 1.57 16.58 -3.89
C PRO A 112 2.37 15.74 -4.87
N ASP A 113 2.16 15.94 -6.17
CA ASP A 113 2.77 15.16 -7.25
C ASP A 113 4.31 15.12 -7.19
N ASP A 114 4.92 16.17 -6.68
CA ASP A 114 6.38 16.31 -6.53
C ASP A 114 6.96 15.35 -5.47
N TYR A 115 6.12 14.88 -4.54
CA TYR A 115 6.49 13.96 -3.47
C TYR A 115 6.10 12.51 -3.76
N LEU A 116 5.47 12.23 -4.91
CA LEU A 116 5.10 10.87 -5.29
C LEU A 116 6.35 10.02 -5.64
N GLY A 117 6.59 9.00 -4.85
CA GLY A 117 7.75 8.12 -4.96
C GLY A 117 8.90 8.48 -4.03
N ASP A 118 8.83 9.65 -3.38
CA ASP A 118 9.83 10.04 -2.39
C ASP A 118 9.60 9.34 -1.06
N SER A 119 10.69 9.05 -0.37
CA SER A 119 10.66 8.52 0.99
C SER A 119 10.55 9.69 1.97
N LEU A 120 9.40 9.83 2.60
CA LEU A 120 9.16 10.78 3.67
C LEU A 120 9.45 10.13 5.02
N THR A 121 9.75 10.93 6.04
CA THR A 121 9.97 10.45 7.41
C THR A 121 8.81 10.86 8.30
N LEU A 122 8.09 9.88 8.87
CA LEU A 122 7.12 10.15 9.93
C LEU A 122 7.81 9.93 11.28
N ARG A 123 7.89 11.00 12.08
CA ARG A 123 8.42 10.98 13.44
C ARG A 123 7.28 10.94 14.44
N ALA A 124 7.31 9.97 15.34
CA ALA A 124 6.40 9.89 16.48
C ALA A 124 6.83 10.92 17.55
N GLU A 125 5.90 11.73 18.00
CA GLU A 125 6.14 12.74 19.06
C GLU A 125 5.64 12.25 20.45
N GLY A 126 5.09 11.04 20.49
CA GLY A 126 4.48 10.45 21.68
C GLY A 126 2.97 10.69 21.77
N ASN A 127 2.29 9.84 22.51
CA ASN A 127 0.83 9.91 22.73
C ASN A 127 0.00 9.96 21.42
N GLY A 128 0.52 9.36 20.34
CA GLY A 128 -0.14 9.37 19.03
C GLY A 128 0.07 10.65 18.21
N ALA A 129 0.79 11.64 18.72
CA ALA A 129 1.20 12.81 17.94
C ALA A 129 2.32 12.43 16.96
N PHE A 130 2.30 13.05 15.77
CA PHE A 130 3.28 12.80 14.72
C PHE A 130 3.66 14.06 13.95
N THR A 131 4.83 14.01 13.35
CA THR A 131 5.31 15.00 12.39
C THR A 131 5.81 14.27 11.14
N LEU A 132 5.34 14.69 9.97
CA LEU A 132 5.82 14.22 8.66
C LEU A 132 6.88 15.18 8.15
N LEU A 133 8.03 14.65 7.78
CA LEU A 133 9.22 15.40 7.36
C LEU A 133 9.61 15.02 5.93
N ASN A 134 10.21 15.95 5.20
CA ASN A 134 10.90 15.65 3.94
C ASN A 134 12.34 15.13 4.20
N ASN A 135 13.09 14.91 3.12
CA ASN A 135 14.48 14.43 3.21
C ASN A 135 15.47 15.46 3.78
N ASP A 136 15.06 16.72 3.87
CA ASP A 136 15.84 17.82 4.45
C ASP A 136 15.45 18.10 5.90
N ASP A 137 14.70 17.17 6.54
CA ASP A 137 14.16 17.30 7.91
C ASP A 137 13.19 18.49 8.11
N GLU A 138 12.65 19.03 7.02
CA GLU A 138 11.65 20.09 7.10
C GLU A 138 10.26 19.50 7.38
N THR A 139 9.54 20.15 8.28
CA THR A 139 8.18 19.73 8.65
C THR A 139 7.18 20.03 7.53
N LEU A 140 6.55 19.00 7.00
CA LEU A 140 5.51 19.09 6.01
C LEU A 140 4.11 19.15 6.65
N VAL A 141 3.85 18.24 7.61
CA VAL A 141 2.58 18.12 8.31
C VAL A 141 2.82 17.71 9.76
N SER A 142 2.02 18.23 10.68
CA SER A 142 1.96 17.74 12.06
C SER A 142 0.52 17.43 12.42
N GLY A 143 0.30 16.36 13.20
CA GLY A 143 -1.04 15.93 13.56
C GLY A 143 -1.10 14.94 14.70
N GLN A 144 -2.32 14.45 14.95
CA GLN A 144 -2.65 13.47 15.97
C GLN A 144 -3.28 12.24 15.33
N ALA A 145 -2.91 11.06 15.80
CA ALA A 145 -3.57 9.83 15.37
C ALA A 145 -5.08 9.87 15.66
N GLY A 146 -5.88 9.42 14.71
CA GLY A 146 -7.34 9.53 14.74
C GLY A 146 -7.88 10.79 14.07
N GLU A 147 -7.08 11.82 13.84
CA GLU A 147 -7.50 13.07 13.20
C GLU A 147 -7.06 13.12 11.73
N LYS A 148 -7.88 13.77 10.91
CA LYS A 148 -7.55 14.12 9.54
C LYS A 148 -6.91 15.48 9.50
N VAL A 149 -5.72 15.58 8.93
CA VAL A 149 -4.96 16.83 8.79
C VAL A 149 -4.76 17.13 7.32
N GLU A 150 -5.04 18.38 6.93
CA GLU A 150 -4.76 18.89 5.60
C GLU A 150 -3.85 20.13 5.72
N GLN A 151 -2.61 20.00 5.23
CA GLN A 151 -1.61 21.05 5.32
C GLN A 151 -0.64 20.96 4.14
N ASN A 152 -0.25 22.09 3.55
CA ASN A 152 0.72 22.20 2.45
C ASN A 152 0.42 21.28 1.24
N GLY A 153 -0.86 21.01 0.95
CA GLY A 153 -1.26 20.09 -0.12
C GLY A 153 -1.23 18.60 0.27
N PHE A 154 -0.77 18.28 1.47
CA PHE A 154 -0.86 16.93 2.03
C PHE A 154 -2.20 16.73 2.73
N LYS A 155 -2.75 15.49 2.61
CA LYS A 155 -3.86 15.03 3.44
C LYS A 155 -3.42 13.76 4.14
N VAL A 156 -3.37 13.80 5.45
CA VAL A 156 -2.86 12.71 6.28
C VAL A 156 -3.90 12.35 7.32
N GLN A 157 -4.19 11.07 7.44
CA GLN A 157 -4.98 10.52 8.53
C GLN A 157 -4.29 9.24 9.02
N VAL A 158 -3.62 9.36 10.15
CA VAL A 158 -3.03 8.21 10.86
C VAL A 158 -4.14 7.56 11.68
N ALA A 159 -4.42 6.28 11.44
CA ALA A 159 -5.42 5.52 12.20
C ALA A 159 -4.86 5.11 13.57
N THR A 160 -3.62 4.60 13.57
CA THR A 160 -2.95 4.15 14.79
C THR A 160 -1.48 4.49 14.73
N LEU A 161 -0.97 5.06 15.81
CA LEU A 161 0.46 5.26 16.03
C LEU A 161 0.80 4.81 17.45
N ASN A 162 1.48 3.68 17.56
CA ASN A 162 2.03 3.16 18.80
C ASN A 162 3.54 3.07 18.66
N ALA A 163 4.26 4.05 19.18
CA ALA A 163 5.70 4.12 19.10
C ALA A 163 6.25 5.02 20.22
N ASN A 164 7.49 4.81 20.58
CA ASN A 164 8.20 5.70 21.49
C ASN A 164 8.34 7.10 20.86
N ALA A 165 8.30 8.15 21.67
CA ALA A 165 8.60 9.51 21.19
C ALA A 165 9.99 9.55 20.58
N GLY A 166 10.11 10.08 19.36
CA GLY A 166 11.34 10.11 18.58
C GLY A 166 11.50 8.93 17.60
N ALA A 167 10.64 7.91 17.64
CA ALA A 167 10.67 6.80 16.68
C ALA A 167 10.38 7.30 15.26
N LEU A 168 11.14 6.78 14.30
CA LEU A 168 11.03 7.16 12.89
C LEU A 168 10.47 6.01 12.05
N PHE A 169 9.64 6.39 11.09
CA PHE A 169 9.11 5.50 10.06
C PHE A 169 9.38 6.10 8.69
N SER A 170 9.87 5.30 7.76
CA SER A 170 9.90 5.67 6.34
C SER A 170 8.52 5.46 5.76
N VAL A 171 7.99 6.46 5.06
CA VAL A 171 6.67 6.44 4.44
C VAL A 171 6.79 6.90 3.00
N THR A 172 6.47 6.03 2.05
CA THR A 172 6.52 6.34 0.62
C THR A 172 5.14 6.15 0.00
N LYS A 173 4.64 7.21 -0.65
CA LYS A 173 3.44 7.15 -1.48
C LYS A 173 3.83 6.97 -2.94
N GLN A 174 3.56 5.81 -3.50
CA GLN A 174 3.89 5.52 -4.89
C GLN A 174 2.84 6.07 -5.86
N ARG A 175 3.25 6.29 -7.12
CA ARG A 175 2.30 6.59 -8.19
C ARG A 175 1.43 5.36 -8.42
N ARG A 176 0.11 5.51 -8.31
CA ARG A 176 -0.86 4.43 -8.47
C ARG A 176 -0.64 3.62 -9.76
N LEU A 177 -0.31 4.29 -10.86
CA LEU A 177 -0.05 3.63 -12.13
C LEU A 177 1.16 2.67 -12.05
N ASN A 178 2.24 3.08 -11.40
CA ASN A 178 3.43 2.25 -11.24
C ASN A 178 3.13 1.00 -10.42
N THR A 179 2.37 1.17 -9.32
CA THR A 179 1.93 0.04 -8.49
C THR A 179 1.05 -0.93 -9.28
N ILE A 180 0.09 -0.43 -10.08
CA ILE A 180 -0.75 -1.28 -10.92
C ILE A 180 0.08 -2.06 -11.95
N LEU A 181 1.04 -1.40 -12.60
CA LEU A 181 1.90 -2.05 -13.60
C LEU A 181 2.77 -3.13 -12.96
N GLN A 182 3.32 -2.89 -11.78
CA GLN A 182 4.08 -3.89 -11.02
C GLN A 182 3.27 -5.17 -10.79
N TYR A 183 2.03 -5.05 -10.33
CA TYR A 183 1.15 -6.21 -10.08
C TYR A 183 0.51 -6.81 -11.33
N GLN A 184 0.68 -6.20 -12.51
CA GLN A 184 0.28 -6.80 -13.78
C GLN A 184 1.34 -7.77 -14.32
N GLU A 185 2.61 -7.54 -14.00
CA GLU A 185 3.75 -8.32 -14.49
C GLU A 185 4.01 -9.58 -13.65
N ASP A 186 3.54 -9.60 -12.39
CA ASP A 186 3.59 -10.75 -11.49
C ASP A 186 2.41 -11.72 -11.74
#